data_fef59d11435d6d2516c377b2604f18bb
#
_entry.id   fef59d11435d6d2516c377b2604f18bb
#
_cell.length_a   1.000
_cell.length_b   1.000
_cell.length_c   1.000
_cell.angle_alpha   90.00
_cell.angle_beta   90.00
_cell.angle_gamma   90.00
#
_symmetry.space_group_name_H-M   'P 1'
#
loop_
_entity.id
_entity.type
_entity.pdbx_description
1 polymer ?
#
loop_
_entity_poly.entity_id
_entity_poly.type
_entity_poly.pdbx_seq_one_letter_code
_entity_poly.pdbx_strand_id
1 'polypeptide(L)'
;GDMTTTFPVSGKFTERQKTIHNIVRDMFDRAKELVRAGITYKEVHLEACKVLAKNMKKLRLMKGEVEDIVSSGAHALFMPHGLGHMMGMTVHDMENFGEINVGYDEGEKKSTQFGLSSLRLAKKLEVGNIFTIEPGIYFIPELFEKWRNEKLHEEFLNYDEIEKYMDFGGIRMERDILIQEDGTSRILGDKFPRTADEIEKYMEEYRK
;
A
#
# COMPACT_ATOMS: atom_id res chain seq x y z
N GLY A 1 12.29 11.54 -7.85
CA GLY A 1 10.93 11.05 -7.66
C GLY A 1 10.92 9.56 -7.41
N ASP A 2 9.88 9.09 -6.80
CA ASP A 2 9.67 7.67 -6.52
C ASP A 2 8.34 7.23 -7.13
N MET A 3 8.42 6.43 -8.20
CA MET A 3 7.24 6.00 -8.94
C MET A 3 7.35 4.53 -9.30
N THR A 4 6.32 3.78 -8.96
CA THR A 4 6.18 2.37 -9.35
C THR A 4 4.89 2.15 -10.12
N THR A 5 4.98 1.43 -11.23
CA THR A 5 3.84 0.86 -11.94
C THR A 5 4.17 -0.58 -12.29
N THR A 6 3.43 -1.52 -11.73
CA THR A 6 3.57 -2.93 -12.08
C THR A 6 2.71 -3.24 -13.30
N PHE A 7 3.30 -3.88 -14.29
CA PHE A 7 2.62 -4.27 -15.54
C PHE A 7 3.05 -5.68 -16.00
N PRO A 8 2.20 -6.40 -16.70
CA PRO A 8 2.55 -7.73 -17.21
C PRO A 8 3.52 -7.62 -18.39
N VAL A 9 4.58 -8.43 -18.39
CA VAL A 9 5.57 -8.50 -19.51
C VAL A 9 4.89 -8.80 -20.84
N SER A 10 3.80 -9.59 -20.82
CA SER A 10 2.99 -9.90 -22.00
C SER A 10 2.26 -8.69 -22.60
N GLY A 11 2.16 -7.57 -21.86
CA GLY A 11 1.37 -6.39 -22.23
C GLY A 11 -0.14 -6.56 -22.00
N LYS A 12 -0.59 -7.71 -21.47
CA LYS A 12 -1.99 -7.98 -21.11
C LYS A 12 -2.07 -8.61 -19.74
N PHE A 13 -2.94 -8.09 -18.90
CA PHE A 13 -3.23 -8.68 -17.59
C PHE A 13 -4.05 -9.96 -17.75
N THR A 14 -3.71 -11.01 -16.99
CA THR A 14 -4.68 -12.07 -16.73
C THR A 14 -5.78 -11.55 -15.80
N GLU A 15 -6.95 -12.21 -15.76
CA GLU A 15 -8.04 -11.82 -14.86
C GLU A 15 -7.61 -11.77 -13.39
N ARG A 16 -6.76 -12.71 -12.98
CA ARG A 16 -6.19 -12.76 -11.63
C ARG A 16 -5.28 -11.56 -11.35
N GLN A 17 -4.40 -11.21 -12.29
CA GLN A 17 -3.53 -10.04 -12.19
C GLN A 17 -4.35 -8.74 -12.19
N LYS A 18 -5.36 -8.63 -13.07
CA LYS A 18 -6.25 -7.47 -13.16
C LYS A 18 -7.03 -7.26 -11.86
N THR A 19 -7.50 -8.35 -11.25
CA THR A 19 -8.20 -8.32 -9.96
C THR A 19 -7.32 -7.73 -8.86
N ILE A 20 -6.10 -8.26 -8.66
CA ILE A 20 -5.18 -7.76 -7.63
C ILE A 20 -4.72 -6.33 -7.93
N HIS A 21 -4.41 -6.01 -9.19
CA HIS A 21 -4.05 -4.66 -9.61
C HIS A 21 -5.15 -3.64 -9.28
N ASN A 22 -6.42 -3.98 -9.54
CA ASN A 22 -7.54 -3.11 -9.21
C ASN A 22 -7.68 -2.88 -7.71
N ILE A 23 -7.39 -3.89 -6.87
CA ILE A 23 -7.41 -3.71 -5.40
C ILE A 23 -6.31 -2.74 -4.97
N VAL A 24 -5.09 -2.88 -5.51
CA VAL A 24 -3.98 -1.95 -5.22
C VAL A 24 -4.34 -0.53 -5.66
N ARG A 25 -4.94 -0.37 -6.84
CA ARG A 25 -5.44 0.92 -7.31
C ARG A 25 -6.51 1.49 -6.37
N ASP A 26 -7.48 0.70 -5.94
CA ASP A 26 -8.52 1.16 -5.02
C ASP A 26 -7.94 1.60 -3.66
N MET A 27 -6.89 0.92 -3.17
CA MET A 27 -6.14 1.33 -1.99
C MET A 27 -5.46 2.70 -2.21
N PHE A 28 -4.80 2.88 -3.36
CA PHE A 28 -4.17 4.13 -3.76
C PHE A 28 -5.18 5.26 -3.87
N ASP A 29 -6.29 5.04 -4.58
CA ASP A 29 -7.32 6.05 -4.81
C ASP A 29 -7.98 6.47 -3.49
N ARG A 30 -8.24 5.52 -2.58
CA ARG A 30 -8.74 5.83 -1.23
C ARG A 30 -7.75 6.66 -0.42
N ALA A 31 -6.47 6.30 -0.42
CA ALA A 31 -5.43 7.08 0.25
C ALA A 31 -5.36 8.49 -0.32
N LYS A 32 -5.32 8.63 -1.66
CA LYS A 32 -5.27 9.92 -2.36
C LYS A 32 -6.47 10.81 -2.09
N GLU A 33 -7.66 10.22 -1.92
CA GLU A 33 -8.88 10.95 -1.55
C GLU A 33 -8.76 11.58 -0.15
N LEU A 34 -8.12 10.89 0.78
CA LEU A 34 -8.03 11.29 2.18
C LEU A 34 -6.92 12.30 2.45
N VAL A 35 -5.80 12.23 1.72
CA VAL A 35 -4.62 13.05 2.01
C VAL A 35 -4.90 14.54 1.80
N ARG A 36 -4.73 15.29 2.88
CA ARG A 36 -4.83 16.75 2.96
C ARG A 36 -4.07 17.26 4.17
N ALA A 37 -3.85 18.56 4.26
CA ALA A 37 -3.28 19.14 5.47
C ALA A 37 -4.16 18.81 6.70
N GLY A 38 -3.51 18.47 7.81
CA GLY A 38 -4.14 18.21 9.10
C GLY A 38 -4.54 16.75 9.38
N ILE A 39 -4.61 15.87 8.39
CA ILE A 39 -4.80 14.43 8.62
C ILE A 39 -3.47 13.77 9.04
N THR A 40 -3.50 12.76 9.90
CA THR A 40 -2.31 11.95 10.14
C THR A 40 -2.13 10.92 9.02
N TYR A 41 -0.89 10.72 8.58
CA TYR A 41 -0.63 9.73 7.52
C TYR A 41 -0.90 8.30 8.00
N LYS A 42 -0.80 8.06 9.31
CA LYS A 42 -1.22 6.80 9.93
C LYS A 42 -2.70 6.48 9.71
N GLU A 43 -3.59 7.48 9.83
CA GLU A 43 -5.02 7.30 9.50
C GLU A 43 -5.20 6.93 8.04
N VAL A 44 -4.49 7.58 7.12
CA VAL A 44 -4.53 7.27 5.69
C VAL A 44 -4.05 5.82 5.43
N HIS A 45 -2.96 5.39 6.08
CA HIS A 45 -2.46 4.02 5.99
C HIS A 45 -3.51 3.00 6.45
N LEU A 46 -4.12 3.21 7.60
CA LEU A 46 -5.13 2.29 8.14
C LEU A 46 -6.37 2.21 7.24
N GLU A 47 -6.80 3.32 6.64
CA GLU A 47 -7.90 3.32 5.68
C GLU A 47 -7.55 2.55 4.39
N ALA A 48 -6.32 2.64 3.89
CA ALA A 48 -5.87 1.80 2.78
C ALA A 48 -5.86 0.31 3.16
N CYS A 49 -5.45 -0.03 4.39
CA CYS A 49 -5.52 -1.40 4.92
C CYS A 49 -6.97 -1.93 5.01
N LYS A 50 -7.94 -1.07 5.33
CA LYS A 50 -9.36 -1.45 5.31
C LYS A 50 -9.86 -1.77 3.89
N VAL A 51 -9.41 -0.99 2.88
CA VAL A 51 -9.72 -1.30 1.48
C VAL A 51 -9.16 -2.65 1.07
N LEU A 52 -7.91 -2.95 1.44
CA LEU A 52 -7.29 -4.26 1.25
C LEU A 52 -8.14 -5.35 1.89
N ALA A 53 -8.39 -5.27 3.20
CA ALA A 53 -9.14 -6.29 3.96
C ALA A 53 -10.54 -6.54 3.34
N LYS A 54 -11.28 -5.47 3.01
CA LYS A 54 -12.59 -5.57 2.38
C LYS A 54 -12.57 -6.32 1.05
N ASN A 55 -11.56 -6.10 0.22
CA ASN A 55 -11.45 -6.76 -1.07
C ASN A 55 -10.91 -8.20 -0.94
N MET A 56 -9.97 -8.46 -0.01
CA MET A 56 -9.53 -9.84 0.29
C MET A 56 -10.67 -10.71 0.84
N LYS A 57 -11.60 -10.14 1.60
CA LYS A 57 -12.85 -10.84 2.00
C LYS A 57 -13.70 -11.23 0.79
N LYS A 58 -13.86 -10.35 -0.21
CA LYS A 58 -14.60 -10.68 -1.46
C LYS A 58 -13.95 -11.84 -2.22
N LEU A 59 -12.62 -11.91 -2.19
CA LEU A 59 -11.86 -13.01 -2.77
C LEU A 59 -11.81 -14.27 -1.89
N ARG A 60 -12.45 -14.24 -0.71
CA ARG A 60 -12.44 -15.31 0.31
C ARG A 60 -11.05 -15.62 0.88
N LEU A 61 -10.07 -14.74 0.69
CA LEU A 61 -8.73 -14.87 1.28
C LEU A 61 -8.74 -14.44 2.75
N MET A 62 -9.67 -13.56 3.13
CA MET A 62 -9.89 -13.12 4.50
C MET A 62 -11.35 -13.27 4.93
N LYS A 63 -11.60 -13.33 6.24
CA LYS A 63 -12.91 -13.46 6.88
C LYS A 63 -12.97 -12.61 8.15
N GLY A 64 -14.14 -12.42 8.75
CA GLY A 64 -14.33 -11.58 9.97
C GLY A 64 -14.63 -10.12 9.65
N GLU A 65 -14.64 -9.26 10.66
CA GLU A 65 -14.90 -7.83 10.49
C GLU A 65 -13.64 -7.07 10.05
N VAL A 66 -13.83 -6.08 9.16
CA VAL A 66 -12.71 -5.33 8.54
C VAL A 66 -11.88 -4.60 9.60
N GLU A 67 -12.54 -4.01 10.57
CA GLU A 67 -11.91 -3.29 11.67
C GLU A 67 -11.03 -4.22 12.52
N ASP A 68 -11.52 -5.43 12.80
CA ASP A 68 -10.79 -6.44 13.59
C ASP A 68 -9.58 -6.97 12.80
N ILE A 69 -9.73 -7.21 11.50
CA ILE A 69 -8.64 -7.61 10.60
C ILE A 69 -7.52 -6.56 10.62
N VAL A 70 -7.87 -5.28 10.53
CA VAL A 70 -6.87 -4.20 10.50
C VAL A 70 -6.25 -3.99 11.87
N SER A 71 -7.04 -3.97 12.94
CA SER A 71 -6.55 -3.76 14.30
C SER A 71 -5.65 -4.90 14.79
N SER A 72 -5.93 -6.15 14.40
CA SER A 72 -5.08 -7.32 14.73
C SER A 72 -3.78 -7.37 13.92
N GLY A 73 -3.72 -6.70 12.76
CA GLY A 73 -2.58 -6.76 11.85
C GLY A 73 -2.63 -7.93 10.85
N ALA A 74 -3.72 -8.69 10.79
CA ALA A 74 -3.85 -9.83 9.87
C ALA A 74 -3.67 -9.44 8.40
N HIS A 75 -4.04 -8.21 8.00
CA HIS A 75 -3.82 -7.65 6.67
C HIS A 75 -2.35 -7.58 6.25
N ALA A 76 -1.44 -7.54 7.21
CA ALA A 76 0.00 -7.41 6.96
C ALA A 76 0.63 -8.66 6.32
N LEU A 77 -0.08 -9.79 6.27
CA LEU A 77 0.33 -10.93 5.45
C LEU A 77 0.45 -10.53 3.96
N PHE A 78 -0.40 -9.62 3.50
CA PHE A 78 -0.44 -9.15 2.11
C PHE A 78 0.28 -7.82 1.88
N MET A 79 0.33 -6.95 2.88
CA MET A 79 1.04 -5.66 2.83
C MET A 79 1.91 -5.50 4.08
N PRO A 80 3.13 -6.09 4.12
CA PRO A 80 3.99 -6.08 5.30
C PRO A 80 4.79 -4.77 5.51
N HIS A 81 4.40 -3.70 4.84
CA HIS A 81 5.09 -2.40 4.85
C HIS A 81 4.13 -1.24 5.07
N GLY A 82 4.68 -0.04 5.33
CA GLY A 82 3.93 1.20 5.42
C GLY A 82 3.40 1.67 4.06
N LEU A 83 2.42 2.56 4.07
CA LEU A 83 1.81 3.12 2.85
C LEU A 83 2.74 4.09 2.10
N GLY A 84 3.78 4.61 2.75
CA GLY A 84 4.72 5.55 2.14
C GLY A 84 5.67 6.20 3.14
N HIS A 85 6.46 7.13 2.63
CA HIS A 85 7.52 7.84 3.35
C HIS A 85 7.66 9.28 2.86
N MET A 86 8.36 10.12 3.63
CA MET A 86 8.72 11.47 3.20
C MET A 86 9.71 11.42 2.04
N MET A 87 9.58 12.39 1.15
CA MET A 87 10.46 12.65 0.01
C MET A 87 11.13 14.02 0.17
N GLY A 88 12.40 14.10 -0.21
CA GLY A 88 13.15 15.35 -0.14
C GLY A 88 14.47 15.27 -0.90
N MET A 89 15.58 15.61 -0.26
CA MET A 89 16.91 15.50 -0.85
C MET A 89 17.30 14.05 -1.17
N THR A 90 16.77 13.11 -0.41
CA THR A 90 16.90 11.66 -0.66
C THR A 90 15.53 11.04 -0.83
N VAL A 91 15.46 9.85 -1.48
CA VAL A 91 14.21 9.13 -1.71
C VAL A 91 13.50 8.83 -0.40
N HIS A 92 14.20 8.24 0.57
CA HIS A 92 13.78 8.15 1.97
C HIS A 92 14.38 9.34 2.72
N ASP A 93 13.65 10.45 2.74
CA ASP A 93 14.25 11.71 3.17
C ASP A 93 14.63 11.70 4.64
N MET A 94 15.92 11.98 4.90
CA MET A 94 16.54 12.13 6.21
C MET A 94 16.35 10.95 7.18
N GLU A 95 15.92 9.77 6.73
CA GLU A 95 15.67 8.60 7.59
C GLU A 95 16.94 8.07 8.29
N ASN A 96 18.12 8.41 7.78
CA ASN A 96 19.41 8.15 8.43
C ASN A 96 19.57 8.87 9.80
N PHE A 97 18.78 9.91 10.06
CA PHE A 97 18.67 10.58 11.37
C PHE A 97 17.64 9.91 12.30
N GLY A 98 17.00 8.85 11.85
CA GLY A 98 15.98 8.08 12.55
C GLY A 98 14.56 8.36 12.02
N GLU A 99 13.88 7.32 11.53
CA GLU A 99 12.53 7.40 10.98
C GLU A 99 11.53 8.11 11.93
N ILE A 100 11.69 7.90 13.25
CA ILE A 100 10.80 8.51 14.24
C ILE A 100 10.93 10.04 14.29
N ASN A 101 12.12 10.56 13.98
CA ASN A 101 12.37 12.01 13.99
C ASN A 101 11.83 12.70 12.73
N VAL A 102 11.64 11.96 11.66
CA VAL A 102 11.22 12.48 10.35
C VAL A 102 9.74 12.25 10.09
N GLY A 103 9.27 11.05 10.40
CA GLY A 103 7.95 10.56 10.01
C GLY A 103 6.89 10.55 11.11
N TYR A 104 7.22 10.94 12.35
CA TYR A 104 6.31 10.91 13.50
C TYR A 104 6.24 12.26 14.18
N ASP A 105 5.10 12.57 14.79
CA ASP A 105 4.94 13.74 15.63
C ASP A 105 5.67 13.54 16.97
N GLU A 106 6.05 14.68 17.63
CA GLU A 106 6.78 14.63 18.89
C GLU A 106 6.02 13.83 19.97
N GLY A 107 6.72 12.89 20.61
CA GLY A 107 6.15 12.01 21.64
C GLY A 107 5.41 10.79 21.11
N GLU A 108 5.17 10.66 19.81
CA GLU A 108 4.62 9.42 19.23
C GLU A 108 5.64 8.30 19.21
N LYS A 109 5.14 7.07 19.34
CA LYS A 109 5.97 5.84 19.30
C LYS A 109 5.59 4.99 18.09
N LYS A 110 6.61 4.39 17.48
CA LYS A 110 6.36 3.36 16.46
C LYS A 110 5.63 2.16 17.09
N SER A 111 4.70 1.61 16.33
CA SER A 111 4.04 0.35 16.69
C SER A 111 5.05 -0.80 16.69
N THR A 112 4.83 -1.79 17.52
CA THR A 112 5.55 -3.08 17.49
C THR A 112 4.81 -4.14 16.67
N GLN A 113 3.57 -3.85 16.23
CA GLN A 113 2.75 -4.76 15.43
C GLN A 113 3.38 -4.97 14.06
N PHE A 114 3.49 -6.22 13.62
CA PHE A 114 3.99 -6.54 12.28
C PHE A 114 3.20 -5.78 11.19
N GLY A 115 3.88 -5.31 10.17
CA GLY A 115 3.32 -4.43 9.16
C GLY A 115 3.31 -2.96 9.61
N LEU A 116 2.60 -2.64 10.68
CA LEU A 116 2.51 -1.28 11.21
C LEU A 116 3.85 -0.79 11.81
N SER A 117 4.69 -1.70 12.29
CA SER A 117 6.07 -1.38 12.71
C SER A 117 6.96 -0.90 11.56
N SER A 118 6.58 -1.21 10.32
CA SER A 118 7.28 -0.77 9.11
C SER A 118 6.74 0.54 8.54
N LEU A 119 5.77 1.18 9.22
CA LEU A 119 5.25 2.49 8.81
C LEU A 119 6.33 3.57 9.07
N ARG A 120 6.81 4.21 8.00
CA ARG A 120 7.87 5.24 8.05
C ARG A 120 7.32 6.64 8.25
N LEU A 121 6.11 6.89 7.76
CA LEU A 121 5.40 8.16 7.87
C LEU A 121 4.07 7.95 8.60
N ALA A 122 3.91 8.60 9.76
CA ALA A 122 2.71 8.52 10.59
C ALA A 122 2.16 9.88 11.00
N LYS A 123 3.02 10.92 10.96
CA LYS A 123 2.73 12.27 11.45
C LYS A 123 1.58 12.96 10.73
N LYS A 124 1.12 14.07 11.31
CA LYS A 124 0.19 14.99 10.68
C LYS A 124 0.81 15.61 9.43
N LEU A 125 0.06 15.58 8.33
CA LEU A 125 0.48 16.18 7.06
C LEU A 125 0.30 17.70 7.10
N GLU A 126 1.29 18.42 6.56
CA GLU A 126 1.34 19.86 6.50
C GLU A 126 1.53 20.34 5.06
N VAL A 127 1.15 21.60 4.82
CA VAL A 127 1.42 22.29 3.54
C VAL A 127 2.92 22.21 3.21
N GLY A 128 3.23 21.87 1.96
CA GLY A 128 4.60 21.70 1.48
C GLY A 128 5.18 20.30 1.70
N ASN A 129 4.51 19.39 2.45
CA ASN A 129 4.98 18.01 2.56
C ASN A 129 4.93 17.33 1.20
N ILE A 130 6.03 16.63 0.87
CA ILE A 130 6.13 15.72 -0.27
C ILE A 130 6.39 14.32 0.28
N PHE A 131 5.60 13.36 -0.17
CA PHE A 131 5.66 11.96 0.31
C PHE A 131 5.10 11.02 -0.74
N THR A 132 5.36 9.71 -0.60
CA THR A 132 4.82 8.67 -1.47
C THR A 132 3.46 8.17 -0.98
N ILE A 133 2.63 7.69 -1.91
CA ILE A 133 1.55 6.73 -1.68
C ILE A 133 1.88 5.50 -2.51
N GLU A 134 2.19 4.39 -1.83
CA GLU A 134 2.75 3.17 -2.45
C GLU A 134 2.12 1.87 -1.94
N PRO A 135 0.79 1.72 -1.98
CA PRO A 135 0.20 0.45 -1.60
C PRO A 135 0.69 -0.68 -2.50
N GLY A 136 0.83 -1.86 -1.88
CA GLY A 136 1.18 -3.07 -2.60
C GLY A 136 0.50 -4.28 -2.00
N ILE A 137 0.29 -5.31 -2.81
CA ILE A 137 -0.22 -6.61 -2.39
C ILE A 137 0.76 -7.67 -2.84
N TYR A 138 1.22 -8.47 -1.89
CA TYR A 138 2.24 -9.49 -2.10
C TYR A 138 1.76 -10.82 -1.54
N PHE A 139 2.10 -11.89 -2.27
CA PHE A 139 1.95 -13.27 -1.83
C PHE A 139 3.35 -13.83 -1.66
N ILE A 140 3.86 -13.80 -0.42
CA ILE A 140 5.24 -14.15 -0.06
C ILE A 140 5.22 -15.56 0.54
N PRO A 141 5.71 -16.60 -0.16
CA PRO A 141 5.61 -17.98 0.30
C PRO A 141 6.22 -18.20 1.69
N GLU A 142 7.40 -17.64 1.96
CA GLU A 142 8.08 -17.81 3.25
C GLU A 142 7.32 -17.20 4.42
N LEU A 143 6.71 -16.02 4.20
CA LEU A 143 5.88 -15.36 5.21
C LEU A 143 4.57 -16.12 5.43
N PHE A 144 3.95 -16.60 4.35
CA PHE A 144 2.76 -17.43 4.39
C PHE A 144 2.99 -18.73 5.16
N GLU A 145 4.04 -19.47 4.85
CA GLU A 145 4.40 -20.72 5.53
C GLU A 145 4.64 -20.48 7.02
N LYS A 146 5.39 -19.42 7.36
CA LYS A 146 5.63 -19.06 8.74
C LYS A 146 4.32 -18.82 9.49
N TRP A 147 3.45 -17.96 8.96
CA TRP A 147 2.20 -17.60 9.62
C TRP A 147 1.25 -18.79 9.74
N ARG A 148 1.15 -19.63 8.70
CA ARG A 148 0.35 -20.86 8.69
C ARG A 148 0.83 -21.86 9.75
N ASN A 149 2.14 -22.08 9.85
CA ASN A 149 2.73 -23.01 10.83
C ASN A 149 2.54 -22.52 12.26
N GLU A 150 2.64 -21.22 12.50
CA GLU A 150 2.42 -20.57 13.79
C GLU A 150 0.92 -20.33 14.08
N LYS A 151 0.02 -20.64 13.14
CA LYS A 151 -1.44 -20.43 13.23
C LYS A 151 -1.83 -19.00 13.53
N LEU A 152 -1.07 -18.03 13.00
CA LEU A 152 -1.32 -16.62 13.23
C LEU A 152 -2.60 -16.17 12.51
N HIS A 153 -3.48 -15.48 13.21
CA HIS A 153 -4.71 -14.89 12.66
C HIS A 153 -5.62 -15.87 11.91
N GLU A 154 -5.68 -17.15 12.31
CA GLU A 154 -6.54 -18.17 11.69
C GLU A 154 -8.03 -17.75 11.68
N GLU A 155 -8.44 -16.92 12.63
CA GLU A 155 -9.78 -16.34 12.69
C GLU A 155 -10.06 -15.37 11.53
N PHE A 156 -9.02 -14.77 10.92
CA PHE A 156 -9.13 -13.79 9.85
C PHE A 156 -8.61 -14.28 8.50
N LEU A 157 -7.67 -15.23 8.49
CA LEU A 157 -7.01 -15.71 7.28
C LEU A 157 -7.58 -17.06 6.81
N ASN A 158 -7.83 -17.19 5.51
CA ASN A 158 -8.20 -18.46 4.89
C ASN A 158 -6.99 -19.05 4.19
N TYR A 159 -6.13 -19.73 4.94
CA TYR A 159 -4.85 -20.24 4.45
C TYR A 159 -4.98 -21.15 3.22
N ASP A 160 -6.04 -21.98 3.14
CA ASP A 160 -6.25 -22.89 2.00
C ASP A 160 -6.58 -22.12 0.69
N GLU A 161 -7.26 -20.98 0.79
CA GLU A 161 -7.52 -20.12 -0.37
C GLU A 161 -6.30 -19.26 -0.71
N ILE A 162 -5.57 -18.78 0.30
CA ILE A 162 -4.36 -17.97 0.11
C ILE A 162 -3.25 -18.79 -0.57
N GLU A 163 -3.10 -20.07 -0.23
CA GLU A 163 -2.11 -21.00 -0.82
C GLU A 163 -2.19 -21.02 -2.35
N LYS A 164 -3.39 -20.89 -2.92
CA LYS A 164 -3.62 -20.85 -4.37
C LYS A 164 -3.00 -19.64 -5.08
N TYR A 165 -2.48 -18.68 -4.31
CA TYR A 165 -1.87 -17.45 -4.81
C TYR A 165 -0.34 -17.42 -4.63
N MET A 166 0.29 -18.48 -4.11
CA MET A 166 1.73 -18.45 -3.80
C MET A 166 2.65 -18.38 -5.04
N ASP A 167 2.11 -18.60 -6.24
CA ASP A 167 2.79 -18.40 -7.52
C ASP A 167 2.63 -16.98 -8.10
N PHE A 168 1.88 -16.10 -7.41
CA PHE A 168 1.48 -14.80 -7.95
C PHE A 168 2.60 -13.74 -7.90
N GLY A 169 3.38 -13.69 -6.84
CA GLY A 169 4.33 -12.60 -6.57
C GLY A 169 3.65 -11.37 -5.96
N GLY A 170 3.84 -10.20 -6.55
CA GLY A 170 3.28 -8.95 -5.99
C GLY A 170 3.00 -7.86 -7.02
N ILE A 171 2.16 -6.91 -6.63
CA ILE A 171 1.83 -5.69 -7.39
C ILE A 171 1.95 -4.48 -6.45
N ARG A 172 2.66 -3.44 -6.90
CA ARG A 172 2.72 -2.11 -6.26
C ARG A 172 2.33 -1.03 -7.25
N MET A 173 1.68 0.00 -6.73
CA MET A 173 1.46 1.26 -7.42
C MET A 173 1.96 2.39 -6.52
N GLU A 174 2.78 3.31 -7.06
CA GLU A 174 3.40 4.36 -6.26
C GLU A 174 3.47 5.68 -7.01
N ARG A 175 3.16 6.76 -6.32
CA ARG A 175 3.28 8.14 -6.82
C ARG A 175 3.69 9.09 -5.70
N ASP A 176 4.44 10.11 -6.08
CA ASP A 176 4.78 11.24 -5.23
C ASP A 176 3.57 12.19 -5.10
N ILE A 177 3.32 12.64 -3.88
CA ILE A 177 2.21 13.53 -3.53
C ILE A 177 2.74 14.80 -2.87
N LEU A 178 2.20 15.94 -3.25
CA LEU A 178 2.45 17.24 -2.61
C LEU A 178 1.18 17.73 -1.91
N ILE A 179 1.28 18.19 -0.68
CA ILE A 179 0.25 19.00 -0.02
C ILE A 179 0.43 20.46 -0.45
N GLN A 180 -0.56 21.00 -1.15
CA GLN A 180 -0.55 22.33 -1.73
C GLN A 180 -0.85 23.42 -0.67
N GLU A 181 -0.66 24.70 -1.03
CA GLU A 181 -0.90 25.85 -0.16
C GLU A 181 -2.35 25.95 0.34
N ASP A 182 -3.32 25.49 -0.45
CA ASP A 182 -4.73 25.43 -0.07
C ASP A 182 -5.09 24.24 0.84
N GLY A 183 -4.09 23.46 1.23
CA GLY A 183 -4.25 22.26 2.07
C GLY A 183 -4.71 21.01 1.31
N THR A 184 -5.04 21.11 0.01
CA THR A 184 -5.37 19.95 -0.83
C THR A 184 -4.10 19.22 -1.27
N SER A 185 -4.26 18.07 -1.90
CA SER A 185 -3.12 17.29 -2.40
C SER A 185 -3.14 17.11 -3.91
N ARG A 186 -1.98 17.06 -4.54
CA ARG A 186 -1.83 16.68 -5.94
C ARG A 186 -0.77 15.61 -6.14
N ILE A 187 -0.95 14.79 -7.16
CA ILE A 187 0.07 13.86 -7.66
C ILE A 187 1.11 14.67 -8.43
N LEU A 188 2.40 14.43 -8.15
CA LEU A 188 3.51 15.03 -8.88
C LEU A 188 3.84 14.24 -10.14
N GLY A 189 4.52 14.91 -11.09
CA GLY A 189 4.94 14.33 -12.37
C GLY A 189 3.83 14.27 -13.42
N ASP A 190 4.16 13.61 -14.53
CA ASP A 190 3.27 13.45 -15.67
C ASP A 190 2.14 12.44 -15.39
N LYS A 191 1.07 12.52 -16.21
CA LYS A 191 0.01 11.53 -16.16
C LYS A 191 0.54 10.18 -16.65
N PHE A 192 0.69 9.25 -15.71
CA PHE A 192 1.08 7.87 -16.00
C PHE A 192 -0.13 6.94 -15.93
N PRO A 193 -0.24 5.91 -16.81
CA PRO A 193 -1.32 4.94 -16.73
C PRO A 193 -1.46 4.33 -15.34
N ARG A 194 -2.69 4.22 -14.83
CA ARG A 194 -2.97 3.66 -13.51
C ARG A 194 -4.02 2.56 -13.53
N THR A 195 -4.93 2.57 -14.51
CA THR A 195 -5.88 1.47 -14.68
C THR A 195 -5.27 0.36 -15.54
N ALA A 196 -5.72 -0.87 -15.37
CA ALA A 196 -5.25 -1.99 -16.18
C ALA A 196 -5.46 -1.73 -17.68
N ASP A 197 -6.61 -1.17 -18.06
CA ASP A 197 -6.93 -0.86 -19.45
C ASP A 197 -6.02 0.23 -20.03
N GLU A 198 -5.71 1.29 -19.26
CA GLU A 198 -4.74 2.32 -19.66
C GLU A 198 -3.34 1.76 -19.84
N ILE A 199 -2.91 0.87 -18.94
CA ILE A 199 -1.61 0.20 -18.99
C ILE A 199 -1.54 -0.70 -20.22
N GLU A 200 -2.55 -1.52 -20.46
CA GLU A 200 -2.61 -2.39 -21.64
C GLU A 200 -2.55 -1.59 -22.94
N LYS A 201 -3.31 -0.49 -23.01
CA LYS A 201 -3.30 0.41 -24.18
C LYS A 201 -1.92 1.04 -24.38
N TYR A 202 -1.31 1.53 -23.30
CA TYR A 202 0.03 2.10 -23.36
C TYR A 202 1.07 1.07 -23.83
N MET A 203 1.02 -0.14 -23.29
CA MET A 203 1.91 -1.22 -23.71
C MET A 203 1.73 -1.63 -25.18
N GLU A 204 0.50 -1.62 -25.67
CA GLU A 204 0.19 -1.90 -27.08
C GLU A 204 0.77 -0.84 -28.03
N GLU A 205 0.68 0.45 -27.64
CA GLU A 205 1.16 1.57 -28.43
C GLU A 205 2.70 1.58 -28.56
N TYR A 206 3.42 1.20 -27.49
CA TYR A 206 4.89 1.26 -27.46
C TYR A 206 5.57 -0.11 -27.67
N ARG A 207 4.81 -1.17 -27.90
CA ARG A 207 5.32 -2.50 -28.20
C ARG A 207 5.63 -2.61 -29.70
N LYS A 208 6.84 -2.15 -30.07
CA LYS A 208 7.38 -2.31 -31.43
C LYS A 208 8.32 -3.51 -31.51
#